data_907dc3d885c6e8256d3e4e4dd752254f
#
_entry.id   907dc3d885c6e8256d3e4e4dd752254f
#
_cell.length_a   1.000
_cell.length_b   1.000
_cell.length_c   1.000
_cell.angle_alpha   90.00
_cell.angle_beta   90.00
_cell.angle_gamma   90.00
#
_symmetry.space_group_name_H-M   'P 1'
#
loop_
_entity.id
_entity.type
_entity.pdbx_description
1 polymer ?
#
loop_
_entity_poly.entity_id
_entity_poly.type
_entity_poly.pdbx_seq_one_letter_code
_entity_poly.pdbx_strand_id
1 'polypeptide(L)'
;MGVALLDSSVVIAFLNGDDALHRAADRTVREVAREHGLAVSAVTIAEVLTGAKLGHHDETIMRRFLSEIVGARFPVEEQVAERAAELRAANRALRTPDALILATGDLHADVVVTGDAGWAKVRDVGCAIVAIDG
;
A
#
# COMPACT_ATOMS: atom_id res chain seq x y z
N MET A 1 -13.57 13.11 -5.24
CA MET A 1 -12.26 12.47 -5.49
C MET A 1 -12.11 11.28 -4.58
N GLY A 2 -11.68 10.15 -5.10
CA GLY A 2 -11.48 8.93 -4.32
C GLY A 2 -10.15 8.89 -3.58
N VAL A 3 -9.89 7.75 -2.95
CA VAL A 3 -8.64 7.48 -2.21
C VAL A 3 -7.99 6.23 -2.79
N ALA A 4 -6.71 6.33 -3.12
CA ALA A 4 -5.88 5.21 -3.54
C ALA A 4 -4.87 4.90 -2.43
N LEU A 5 -4.96 3.71 -1.86
CA LEU A 5 -4.05 3.25 -0.82
C LEU A 5 -2.87 2.53 -1.47
N LEU A 6 -1.66 3.00 -1.18
CA LEU A 6 -0.44 2.42 -1.73
C LEU A 6 0.15 1.40 -0.76
N ASP A 7 0.41 0.19 -1.25
CA ASP A 7 1.14 -0.83 -0.51
C ASP A 7 2.63 -0.47 -0.45
N SER A 8 3.33 -1.01 0.52
CA SER A 8 4.77 -0.77 0.75
C SER A 8 5.61 -1.06 -0.50
N SER A 9 5.31 -2.15 -1.21
CA SER A 9 6.03 -2.52 -2.43
C SER A 9 5.95 -1.44 -3.51
N VAL A 10 4.81 -0.77 -3.62
CA VAL A 10 4.59 0.30 -4.60
C VAL A 10 5.36 1.56 -4.20
N VAL A 11 5.31 1.94 -2.92
CA VAL A 11 6.05 3.11 -2.42
C VAL A 11 7.54 2.91 -2.66
N ILE A 12 8.07 1.74 -2.31
CA ILE A 12 9.49 1.42 -2.50
C ILE A 12 9.86 1.47 -3.97
N ALA A 13 9.09 0.82 -4.84
CA ALA A 13 9.37 0.79 -6.28
C ALA A 13 9.27 2.18 -6.91
N PHE A 14 8.31 3.00 -6.46
CA PHE A 14 8.12 4.35 -6.96
C PHE A 14 9.34 5.24 -6.65
N LEU A 15 9.92 5.09 -5.46
CA LEU A 15 11.02 5.94 -4.99
C LEU A 15 12.41 5.38 -5.32
N ASN A 16 12.52 4.14 -5.74
CA ASN A 16 13.79 3.49 -6.05
C ASN A 16 13.91 3.19 -7.54
N GLY A 17 14.70 3.99 -8.25
CA GLY A 17 14.89 3.83 -9.70
C GLY A 17 15.53 2.50 -10.12
N ASP A 18 16.17 1.80 -9.18
CA ASP A 18 16.80 0.49 -9.45
C ASP A 18 15.86 -0.69 -9.21
N ASP A 19 14.66 -0.43 -8.69
CA ASP A 19 13.66 -1.49 -8.48
C ASP A 19 13.11 -1.97 -9.82
N ALA A 20 12.96 -3.29 -9.97
CA ALA A 20 12.45 -3.89 -11.20
C ALA A 20 11.04 -3.38 -11.57
N LEU A 21 10.24 -2.99 -10.57
CA LEU A 21 8.89 -2.47 -10.77
C LEU A 21 8.82 -0.94 -10.84
N HIS A 22 9.98 -0.25 -10.86
CA HIS A 22 9.99 1.22 -10.80
C HIS A 22 9.14 1.87 -11.89
N ARG A 23 9.31 1.46 -13.15
CA ARG A 23 8.57 2.06 -14.27
C ARG A 23 7.06 1.83 -14.14
N ALA A 24 6.66 0.62 -13.76
CA ALA A 24 5.26 0.29 -13.58
C ALA A 24 4.66 1.06 -12.39
N ALA A 25 5.41 1.18 -11.29
CA ALA A 25 4.99 1.95 -10.12
C ALA A 25 4.85 3.43 -10.46
N ASP A 26 5.83 4.01 -11.13
CA ASP A 26 5.79 5.43 -11.52
C ASP A 26 4.57 5.72 -12.39
N ARG A 27 4.33 4.90 -13.41
CA ARG A 27 3.18 5.06 -14.30
C ARG A 27 1.86 4.94 -13.53
N THR A 28 1.71 3.89 -12.73
CA THR A 28 0.45 3.62 -12.03
C THR A 28 0.16 4.66 -10.95
N VAL A 29 1.16 5.04 -10.15
CA VAL A 29 0.98 6.05 -9.10
C VAL A 29 0.55 7.39 -9.73
N ARG A 30 1.21 7.82 -10.79
CA ARG A 30 0.84 9.06 -11.48
C ARG A 30 -0.56 8.98 -12.08
N GLU A 31 -0.93 7.83 -12.59
CA GLU A 31 -2.23 7.61 -13.19
C GLU A 31 -3.36 7.67 -12.14
N VAL A 32 -3.21 6.93 -11.02
CA VAL A 32 -4.23 6.95 -9.96
C VAL A 32 -4.32 8.30 -9.27
N ALA A 33 -3.19 9.02 -9.17
CA ALA A 33 -3.15 10.35 -8.54
C ALA A 33 -3.95 11.42 -9.32
N ARG A 34 -4.32 11.16 -10.57
CA ARG A 34 -5.16 12.09 -11.35
C ARG A 34 -6.58 12.16 -10.80
N GLU A 35 -7.08 11.07 -10.25
CA GLU A 35 -8.47 10.96 -9.81
C GLU A 35 -8.60 10.60 -8.33
N HIS A 36 -7.49 10.34 -7.64
CA HIS A 36 -7.50 9.88 -6.24
C HIS A 36 -6.47 10.63 -5.43
N GLY A 37 -6.80 10.90 -4.18
CA GLY A 37 -5.79 11.26 -3.19
C GLY A 37 -4.97 10.03 -2.83
N LEU A 38 -3.67 10.18 -2.67
CA LEU A 38 -2.79 9.08 -2.28
C LEU A 38 -2.79 8.93 -0.76
N ALA A 39 -2.84 7.69 -0.31
CA ALA A 39 -2.85 7.36 1.12
C ALA A 39 -1.99 6.14 1.40
N VAL A 40 -1.59 5.98 2.64
CA VAL A 40 -0.90 4.79 3.14
C VAL A 40 -1.47 4.37 4.48
N SER A 41 -1.34 3.09 4.80
CA SER A 41 -1.57 2.56 6.14
C SER A 41 -0.36 2.83 7.04
N ALA A 42 -0.58 2.94 8.34
CA ALA A 42 0.50 2.96 9.33
C ALA A 42 1.42 1.73 9.20
N VAL A 43 0.90 0.59 8.76
CA VAL A 43 1.70 -0.61 8.48
C VAL A 43 2.71 -0.33 7.38
N THR A 44 2.29 0.32 6.30
CA THR A 44 3.19 0.71 5.20
C THR A 44 4.28 1.65 5.70
N ILE A 45 3.92 2.62 6.56
CA ILE A 45 4.92 3.52 7.15
C ILE A 45 5.98 2.72 7.91
N ALA A 46 5.55 1.77 8.75
CA ALA A 46 6.47 0.92 9.51
C ALA A 46 7.40 0.13 8.58
N GLU A 47 6.85 -0.45 7.52
CA GLU A 47 7.64 -1.28 6.60
C GLU A 47 8.66 -0.47 5.81
N VAL A 48 8.26 0.67 5.23
CA VAL A 48 9.19 1.47 4.42
C VAL A 48 10.27 2.13 5.28
N LEU A 49 9.93 2.58 6.49
CA LEU A 49 10.90 3.17 7.39
C LEU A 49 11.84 2.11 7.98
N THR A 50 11.37 0.88 8.20
CA THR A 50 12.26 -0.22 8.59
C THR A 50 13.31 -0.46 7.52
N GLY A 51 12.92 -0.52 6.25
CA GLY A 51 13.86 -0.66 5.14
C GLY A 51 14.87 0.48 5.09
N ALA A 52 14.41 1.71 5.32
CA ALA A 52 15.29 2.88 5.36
C ALA A 52 16.29 2.80 6.53
N LYS A 53 15.83 2.41 7.72
CA LYS A 53 16.69 2.23 8.90
C LYS A 53 17.74 1.15 8.69
N LEU A 54 17.42 0.13 7.90
CA LEU A 54 18.36 -0.95 7.55
C LEU A 54 19.29 -0.56 6.39
N GLY A 55 19.17 0.64 5.85
CA GLY A 55 20.03 1.12 4.76
C GLY A 55 19.59 0.67 3.37
N HIS A 56 18.41 0.07 3.21
CA HIS A 56 17.92 -0.39 1.92
C HIS A 56 17.35 0.75 1.06
N HIS A 57 16.95 1.85 1.69
CA HIS A 57 16.33 3.01 1.02
C HIS A 57 16.82 4.29 1.67
N ASP A 58 16.74 5.40 0.93
CA ASP A 58 17.07 6.72 1.47
C ASP A 58 15.94 7.19 2.39
N GLU A 59 16.24 7.34 3.67
CA GLU A 59 15.24 7.73 4.68
C GLU A 59 14.68 9.12 4.43
N THR A 60 15.52 10.06 4.00
CA THR A 60 15.09 11.44 3.73
C THR A 60 14.04 11.48 2.60
N ILE A 61 14.29 10.74 1.53
CA ILE A 61 13.36 10.63 0.41
C ILE A 61 12.06 9.98 0.86
N MET A 62 12.13 8.90 1.65
CA MET A 62 10.93 8.22 2.17
C MET A 62 10.08 9.17 3.01
N ARG A 63 10.72 9.91 3.93
CA ARG A 63 10.00 10.85 4.81
C ARG A 63 9.38 12.00 4.04
N ARG A 64 10.07 12.52 3.04
CA ARG A 64 9.51 13.58 2.18
C ARG A 64 8.30 13.09 1.40
N PHE A 65 8.36 11.90 0.85
CA PHE A 65 7.21 11.32 0.16
C PHE A 65 6.01 11.20 1.10
N LEU A 66 6.23 10.66 2.29
CA LEU A 66 5.17 10.46 3.28
C LEU A 66 4.58 11.79 3.77
N SER A 67 5.39 12.85 3.87
CA SER A 67 4.91 14.14 4.38
C SER A 67 4.37 15.07 3.30
N GLU A 68 4.91 15.03 2.08
CA GLU A 68 4.60 16.00 1.04
C GLU A 68 3.66 15.47 -0.04
N ILE A 69 3.72 14.17 -0.33
CA ILE A 69 2.97 13.55 -1.43
C ILE A 69 1.76 12.78 -0.93
N VAL A 70 1.90 12.05 0.17
CA VAL A 70 0.80 11.27 0.75
C VAL A 70 -0.17 12.22 1.45
N GLY A 71 -1.42 12.23 0.99
CA GLY A 71 -2.45 13.11 1.53
C GLY A 71 -3.12 12.59 2.80
N ALA A 72 -3.11 11.28 3.03
CA ALA A 72 -3.74 10.67 4.20
C ALA A 72 -2.93 9.48 4.70
N ARG A 73 -2.91 9.32 6.02
CA ARG A 73 -2.26 8.21 6.72
C ARG A 73 -3.27 7.60 7.66
N PHE A 74 -3.56 6.34 7.48
CA PHE A 74 -4.59 5.66 8.27
C PHE A 74 -3.96 4.83 9.37
N PRO A 75 -4.33 5.09 10.64
CA PRO A 75 -3.85 4.27 11.76
C PRO A 75 -4.47 2.87 11.71
N VAL A 76 -3.87 1.93 12.43
CA VAL A 76 -4.45 0.61 12.64
C VAL A 76 -5.35 0.69 13.87
N GLU A 77 -6.63 0.94 13.63
CA GLU A 77 -7.63 0.97 14.69
C GLU A 77 -8.26 -0.42 14.86
N GLU A 78 -9.03 -0.61 15.92
CA GLU A 78 -9.66 -1.88 16.22
C GLU A 78 -10.52 -2.39 15.05
N GLN A 79 -11.25 -1.50 14.39
CA GLN A 79 -12.07 -1.83 13.24
C GLN A 79 -11.23 -2.41 12.09
N VAL A 80 -10.06 -1.86 11.84
CA VAL A 80 -9.12 -2.37 10.84
C VAL A 80 -8.62 -3.76 11.25
N ALA A 81 -8.29 -3.92 12.53
CA ALA A 81 -7.81 -5.21 13.05
C ALA A 81 -8.89 -6.31 12.91
N GLU A 82 -10.13 -5.99 13.22
CA GLU A 82 -11.24 -6.94 13.09
C GLU A 82 -11.46 -7.34 11.62
N ARG A 83 -11.43 -6.37 10.71
CA ARG A 83 -11.58 -6.65 9.27
C ARG A 83 -10.41 -7.49 8.75
N ALA A 84 -9.19 -7.22 9.22
CA ALA A 84 -8.02 -8.01 8.86
C ALA A 84 -8.17 -9.47 9.34
N ALA A 85 -8.74 -9.68 10.51
CA ALA A 85 -9.01 -11.04 11.02
C ALA A 85 -9.98 -11.79 10.11
N GLU A 86 -11.04 -11.13 9.63
CA GLU A 86 -11.98 -11.71 8.68
C GLU A 86 -11.31 -12.09 7.36
N LEU A 87 -10.46 -11.20 6.84
CA LEU A 87 -9.74 -11.46 5.59
C LEU A 87 -8.78 -12.64 5.73
N ARG A 88 -8.10 -12.76 6.87
CA ARG A 88 -7.21 -13.89 7.11
C ARG A 88 -7.96 -15.20 7.29
N ALA A 89 -9.11 -15.17 7.92
CA ALA A 89 -9.95 -16.37 8.06
C ALA A 89 -10.41 -16.88 6.70
N ALA A 90 -10.71 -16.00 5.76
CA ALA A 90 -11.12 -16.34 4.40
C ALA A 90 -9.94 -16.68 3.49
N ASN A 91 -8.73 -16.27 3.84
CA ASN A 91 -7.52 -16.40 3.02
C ASN A 91 -6.33 -16.82 3.90
N ARG A 92 -6.20 -18.13 4.14
CA ARG A 92 -5.25 -18.66 5.14
C ARG A 92 -3.78 -18.31 4.87
N ALA A 93 -3.39 -18.15 3.61
CA ALA A 93 -2.02 -17.80 3.26
C ALA A 93 -1.72 -16.31 3.43
N LEU A 94 -2.74 -15.49 3.66
CA LEU A 94 -2.58 -14.04 3.81
C LEU A 94 -1.92 -13.72 5.15
N ARG A 95 -0.78 -13.01 5.11
CA ARG A 95 -0.05 -12.63 6.32
C ARG A 95 -0.70 -11.42 6.98
N THR A 96 -0.47 -11.27 8.28
CA THR A 96 -1.07 -10.19 9.06
C THR A 96 -0.78 -8.79 8.51
N PRO A 97 0.47 -8.42 8.14
CA PRO A 97 0.71 -7.08 7.60
C PRO A 97 -0.09 -6.80 6.33
N ASP A 98 -0.15 -7.79 5.43
CA ASP A 98 -0.91 -7.66 4.17
C ASP A 98 -2.41 -7.53 4.45
N ALA A 99 -2.93 -8.32 5.38
CA ALA A 99 -4.33 -8.26 5.76
C ALA A 99 -4.69 -6.90 6.36
N LEU A 100 -3.81 -6.30 7.16
CA LEU A 100 -4.03 -4.98 7.75
C LEU A 100 -4.08 -3.89 6.68
N ILE A 101 -3.22 -3.96 5.67
CA ILE A 101 -3.23 -3.01 4.55
C ILE A 101 -4.51 -3.18 3.73
N LEU A 102 -4.89 -4.40 3.39
CA LEU A 102 -6.12 -4.68 2.64
C LEU A 102 -7.37 -4.26 3.41
N ALA A 103 -7.40 -4.51 4.73
CA ALA A 103 -8.50 -4.07 5.58
C ALA A 103 -8.62 -2.56 5.61
N THR A 104 -7.49 -1.85 5.66
CA THR A 104 -7.46 -0.38 5.58
C THR A 104 -8.07 0.08 4.25
N GLY A 105 -7.71 -0.60 3.16
CA GLY A 105 -8.27 -0.31 1.84
C GLY A 105 -9.79 -0.49 1.81
N ASP A 106 -10.28 -1.60 2.34
CA ASP A 106 -11.71 -1.90 2.39
C ASP A 106 -12.51 -0.83 3.13
N LEU A 107 -11.95 -0.32 4.24
CA LEU A 107 -12.67 0.61 5.11
C LEU A 107 -12.52 2.06 4.64
N HIS A 108 -11.44 2.42 3.97
CA HIS A 108 -11.09 3.83 3.75
C HIS A 108 -10.71 4.21 2.33
N ALA A 109 -10.56 3.25 1.41
CA ALA A 109 -10.09 3.53 0.06
C ALA A 109 -11.01 2.97 -1.01
N ASP A 110 -10.87 3.48 -2.23
CA ASP A 110 -11.58 2.98 -3.41
C ASP A 110 -10.73 1.94 -4.13
N VAL A 111 -9.42 2.09 -4.06
CA VAL A 111 -8.48 1.20 -4.73
C VAL A 111 -7.24 1.02 -3.88
N VAL A 112 -6.71 -0.19 -3.89
CA VAL A 112 -5.39 -0.53 -3.31
C VAL A 112 -4.44 -0.84 -4.45
N VAL A 113 -3.29 -0.20 -4.46
CA VAL A 113 -2.24 -0.42 -5.46
C VAL A 113 -1.12 -1.22 -4.82
N THR A 114 -0.76 -2.34 -5.41
CA THR A 114 0.24 -3.27 -4.87
C THR A 114 1.18 -3.79 -5.94
N GLY A 115 2.39 -4.16 -5.54
CA GLY A 115 3.34 -4.89 -6.40
C GLY A 115 3.20 -6.41 -6.29
N ASP A 116 2.30 -6.89 -5.44
CA ASP A 116 2.08 -8.32 -5.23
C ASP A 116 0.88 -8.78 -6.07
N ALA A 117 1.17 -9.52 -7.15
CA ALA A 117 0.14 -10.03 -8.05
C ALA A 117 -0.82 -10.99 -7.35
N GLY A 118 -0.41 -11.62 -6.27
CA GLY A 118 -1.26 -12.54 -5.50
C GLY A 118 -2.42 -11.85 -4.82
N TRP A 119 -2.34 -10.55 -4.58
CA TRP A 119 -3.44 -9.81 -3.93
C TRP A 119 -4.71 -9.74 -4.77
N ALA A 120 -4.59 -9.85 -6.10
CA ALA A 120 -5.77 -9.91 -6.97
C ALA A 120 -6.62 -11.15 -6.73
N LYS A 121 -6.07 -12.18 -6.09
CA LYS A 121 -6.78 -13.45 -5.79
C LYS A 121 -7.33 -13.50 -4.37
N VAL A 122 -7.09 -12.49 -3.55
CA VAL A 122 -7.61 -12.44 -2.17
C VAL A 122 -9.13 -12.31 -2.21
N ARG A 123 -9.80 -13.17 -1.41
CA ARG A 123 -11.26 -13.22 -1.35
C ARG A 123 -11.80 -12.21 -0.33
N ASP A 124 -13.02 -11.78 -0.55
CA ASP A 124 -13.81 -10.91 0.35
C ASP A 124 -13.31 -9.49 0.48
N VAL A 125 -12.43 -9.03 -0.38
CA VAL A 125 -11.98 -7.64 -0.41
C VAL A 125 -13.02 -6.82 -1.17
N GLY A 126 -13.52 -5.76 -0.53
CA GLY A 126 -14.56 -4.93 -1.11
C GLY A 126 -14.06 -3.79 -1.99
N CYS A 127 -12.79 -3.38 -1.86
CA CYS A 127 -12.21 -2.35 -2.71
C CYS A 127 -11.58 -2.96 -3.97
N ALA A 128 -11.33 -2.12 -4.98
CA ALA A 128 -10.60 -2.55 -6.16
C ALA A 128 -9.12 -2.75 -5.83
N ILE A 129 -8.50 -3.72 -6.46
CA ILE A 129 -7.06 -3.99 -6.31
C ILE A 129 -6.40 -3.83 -7.69
N VAL A 130 -5.38 -3.00 -7.75
CA VAL A 130 -4.55 -2.82 -8.94
C VAL A 130 -3.15 -3.36 -8.62
N ALA A 131 -2.81 -4.49 -9.23
CA ALA A 131 -1.47 -5.05 -9.12
C ALA A 131 -0.62 -4.50 -10.27
N ILE A 132 0.50 -3.85 -9.91
CA ILE A 132 1.44 -3.38 -10.93
C ILE A 132 2.31 -4.54 -11.39
N ASP A 133 2.69 -4.54 -12.65
CA ASP A 133 3.65 -5.52 -13.18
C ASP A 133 4.69 -4.82 -14.07
N GLY A 134 5.85 -5.43 -14.11
CA GLY A 134 6.97 -4.86 -14.83
C GLY A 134 6.95 -5.10 -16.35
#